data_544b46b7703aa3cb87f17b33e441b3c1
#
_entry.id   544b46b7703aa3cb87f17b33e441b3c1
#
_cell.length_a   1.000
_cell.length_b   1.000
_cell.length_c   1.000
_cell.angle_alpha   90.00
_cell.angle_beta   90.00
_cell.angle_gamma   90.00
#
_symmetry.space_group_name_H-M   'P 1'
#
loop_
_entity.id
_entity.type
_entity.pdbx_description
1 polymer ?
#
loop_
_entity_poly.entity_id
_entity_poly.type
_entity_poly.pdbx_seq_one_letter_code
_entity_poly.pdbx_strand_id
1 'polypeptide(L)'
;MIEILGIGAATLALFVGFGLLIGILFGFFGMGGSFLVTPALLVMGYPSRVAVGSGLAFVFGTSVIATLKHRDLGQVDYKLGVLMIAGTTLGIEVGKRIVFFLETLGLAGSIISVTYVVLLGGIGLFVTYEAIQGDDGGGVDHEAEADAEVDAEEIPDIAKKIQSYRVPPMISLRGGISVSLWMILGVAFATGLLSGFLGVGGGFIRMPALFYLIGVPVPIAVGTDLFEIVFSGGIGSFLYAMDGGVDLSIVAPLLAGSALGARFGSAATSIVDESEIKVYFGLMLLGGSVAVAIRELGSYFEMPVLDTVSLVLILGSALLVSGMVVYSSLVELRRGSGQQSVTPE
;
A
#
# COMPACT_ATOMS: atom_id res chain seq x y z
N MET A 1 -9.76 17.19 -30.11
CA MET A 1 -9.07 16.29 -29.17
C MET A 1 -9.99 15.10 -28.91
N ILE A 2 -9.47 13.89 -28.93
CA ILE A 2 -10.29 12.71 -28.60
C ILE A 2 -10.42 12.73 -27.06
N GLU A 3 -11.65 12.88 -26.59
CA GLU A 3 -11.97 12.77 -25.15
C GLU A 3 -12.54 11.38 -24.89
N ILE A 4 -11.94 10.67 -23.95
CA ILE A 4 -12.39 9.35 -23.47
C ILE A 4 -12.62 9.50 -21.96
N LEU A 5 -13.79 9.14 -21.47
CA LEU A 5 -14.19 9.34 -20.06
C LEU A 5 -14.18 10.82 -19.62
N GLY A 6 -14.33 11.77 -20.55
CA GLY A 6 -14.30 13.21 -20.24
C GLY A 6 -12.90 13.79 -19.99
N ILE A 7 -11.84 13.02 -20.25
CA ILE A 7 -10.43 13.48 -20.13
C ILE A 7 -9.69 13.38 -21.46
N GLY A 8 -8.70 14.25 -21.64
CA GLY A 8 -7.85 14.25 -22.85
C GLY A 8 -6.99 12.98 -22.93
N ALA A 9 -6.67 12.57 -24.15
CA ALA A 9 -5.87 11.37 -24.41
C ALA A 9 -4.51 11.35 -23.68
N ALA A 10 -3.87 12.51 -23.48
CA ALA A 10 -2.61 12.62 -22.76
C ALA A 10 -2.78 12.30 -21.24
N THR A 11 -3.83 12.84 -20.64
CA THR A 11 -4.16 12.57 -19.21
C THR A 11 -4.56 11.10 -19.02
N LEU A 12 -5.32 10.54 -19.95
CA LEU A 12 -5.67 9.12 -19.97
C LEU A 12 -4.40 8.25 -20.00
N ALA A 13 -3.49 8.54 -20.93
CA ALA A 13 -2.24 7.81 -21.05
C ALA A 13 -1.36 7.93 -19.80
N LEU A 14 -1.34 9.11 -19.16
CA LEU A 14 -0.64 9.35 -17.91
C LEU A 14 -1.21 8.48 -16.77
N PHE A 15 -2.53 8.42 -16.60
CA PHE A 15 -3.15 7.59 -15.58
C PHE A 15 -2.98 6.09 -15.84
N VAL A 16 -3.09 5.64 -17.09
CA VAL A 16 -2.82 4.23 -17.44
C VAL A 16 -1.36 3.89 -17.17
N GLY A 17 -0.42 4.74 -17.61
CA GLY A 17 1.01 4.56 -17.36
C GLY A 17 1.36 4.57 -15.88
N PHE A 18 0.83 5.52 -15.12
CA PHE A 18 1.04 5.59 -13.68
C PHE A 18 0.42 4.37 -12.96
N GLY A 19 -0.79 3.97 -13.36
CA GLY A 19 -1.41 2.74 -12.87
C GLY A 19 -0.57 1.50 -13.14
N LEU A 20 0.04 1.39 -14.33
CA LEU A 20 0.94 0.29 -14.68
C LEU A 20 2.18 0.25 -13.76
N LEU A 21 2.82 1.41 -13.53
CA LEU A 21 3.97 1.49 -12.61
C LEU A 21 3.59 1.07 -11.18
N ILE A 22 2.51 1.65 -10.65
CA ILE A 22 2.02 1.28 -9.31
C ILE A 22 1.61 -0.21 -9.27
N GLY A 23 1.01 -0.71 -10.35
CA GLY A 23 0.64 -2.12 -10.47
C GLY A 23 1.85 -3.06 -10.38
N ILE A 24 2.97 -2.73 -11.04
CA ILE A 24 4.23 -3.50 -10.93
C ILE A 24 4.69 -3.52 -9.47
N LEU A 25 4.73 -2.36 -8.82
CA LEU A 25 5.14 -2.25 -7.42
C LEU A 25 4.19 -3.00 -6.48
N PHE A 26 2.89 -2.87 -6.69
CA PHE A 26 1.87 -3.60 -5.93
C PHE A 26 2.01 -5.11 -6.10
N GLY A 27 2.18 -5.58 -7.34
CA GLY A 27 2.35 -7.00 -7.64
C GLY A 27 3.63 -7.58 -7.07
N PHE A 28 4.71 -6.79 -7.02
CA PHE A 28 6.01 -7.22 -6.51
C PHE A 28 6.07 -7.20 -4.97
N PHE A 29 5.73 -6.08 -4.33
CA PHE A 29 5.84 -5.92 -2.87
C PHE A 29 4.60 -6.38 -2.09
N GLY A 30 3.47 -6.67 -2.73
CA GLY A 30 2.24 -7.11 -2.06
C GLY A 30 1.55 -6.08 -1.16
N MET A 31 2.09 -4.88 -1.03
CA MET A 31 1.71 -3.86 -0.05
C MET A 31 0.70 -2.82 -0.55
N GLY A 32 -0.25 -3.16 -1.39
CA GLY A 32 -1.33 -2.24 -1.80
C GLY A 32 -0.83 -0.85 -2.24
N GLY A 33 -0.23 -0.71 -3.42
CA GLY A 33 0.48 0.47 -3.95
C GLY A 33 -0.24 1.82 -4.00
N SER A 34 -1.30 2.01 -3.24
CA SER A 34 -2.09 3.24 -3.17
C SER A 34 -1.41 4.40 -2.46
N PHE A 35 -0.35 4.14 -1.69
CA PHE A 35 0.36 5.18 -0.95
C PHE A 35 0.99 6.25 -1.86
N LEU A 36 1.14 5.98 -3.16
CA LEU A 36 1.57 6.98 -4.16
C LEU A 36 0.39 7.63 -4.91
N VAL A 37 -0.77 6.98 -4.99
CA VAL A 37 -1.91 7.50 -5.78
C VAL A 37 -2.42 8.82 -5.20
N THR A 38 -2.75 8.84 -3.92
CA THR A 38 -3.29 10.05 -3.28
C THR A 38 -2.29 11.22 -3.31
N PRO A 39 -0.99 11.04 -2.94
CA PRO A 39 -0.02 12.12 -3.09
C PRO A 39 0.13 12.62 -4.52
N ALA A 40 0.17 11.73 -5.51
CA ALA A 40 0.26 12.12 -6.91
C ALA A 40 -0.95 12.96 -7.34
N LEU A 41 -2.17 12.55 -6.97
CA LEU A 41 -3.37 13.32 -7.27
C LEU A 41 -3.37 14.69 -6.58
N LEU A 42 -2.89 14.78 -5.33
CA LEU A 42 -2.71 16.05 -4.65
C LEU A 42 -1.71 16.95 -5.38
N VAL A 43 -0.56 16.40 -5.81
CA VAL A 43 0.45 17.13 -6.60
C VAL A 43 -0.12 17.60 -7.93
N MET A 44 -0.99 16.81 -8.57
CA MET A 44 -1.69 17.18 -9.80
C MET A 44 -2.79 18.22 -9.58
N GLY A 45 -3.02 18.69 -8.34
CA GLY A 45 -3.98 19.74 -8.00
C GLY A 45 -5.42 19.26 -7.81
N TYR A 46 -5.67 17.96 -7.70
CA TYR A 46 -7.02 17.46 -7.39
C TYR A 46 -7.43 17.83 -5.95
N PRO A 47 -8.73 18.12 -5.71
CA PRO A 47 -9.25 18.36 -4.37
C PRO A 47 -8.95 17.18 -3.43
N SER A 48 -8.66 17.45 -2.16
CA SER A 48 -8.25 16.44 -1.18
C SER A 48 -9.23 15.27 -1.08
N ARG A 49 -10.54 15.56 -1.03
CA ARG A 49 -11.59 14.52 -1.03
C ARG A 49 -11.55 13.62 -2.26
N VAL A 50 -11.25 14.18 -3.45
CA VAL A 50 -11.17 13.42 -4.70
C VAL A 50 -9.90 12.57 -4.72
N ALA A 51 -8.79 13.10 -4.27
CA ALA A 51 -7.53 12.37 -4.17
C ALA A 51 -7.66 11.17 -3.21
N VAL A 52 -8.21 11.39 -2.00
CA VAL A 52 -8.41 10.35 -0.98
C VAL A 52 -9.44 9.32 -1.42
N GLY A 53 -10.60 9.74 -1.88
CA GLY A 53 -11.68 8.84 -2.29
C GLY A 53 -11.33 8.02 -3.54
N SER A 54 -10.67 8.63 -4.53
CA SER A 54 -10.18 7.92 -5.72
C SER A 54 -9.04 6.96 -5.36
N GLY A 55 -8.19 7.31 -4.40
CA GLY A 55 -7.19 6.40 -3.81
C GLY A 55 -7.84 5.15 -3.21
N LEU A 56 -8.88 5.32 -2.37
CA LEU A 56 -9.64 4.20 -1.79
C LEU A 56 -10.31 3.33 -2.86
N ALA A 57 -10.89 3.94 -3.89
CA ALA A 57 -11.50 3.21 -5.00
C ALA A 57 -10.47 2.41 -5.81
N PHE A 58 -9.27 2.97 -6.02
CA PHE A 58 -8.16 2.28 -6.65
C PHE A 58 -7.72 1.06 -5.82
N VAL A 59 -7.54 1.24 -4.51
CA VAL A 59 -7.14 0.16 -3.60
C VAL A 59 -8.19 -0.94 -3.54
N PHE A 60 -9.46 -0.58 -3.47
CA PHE A 60 -10.57 -1.54 -3.56
C PHE A 60 -10.42 -2.44 -4.78
N GLY A 61 -10.26 -1.83 -5.97
CA GLY A 61 -10.15 -2.60 -7.23
C GLY A 61 -8.92 -3.50 -7.28
N THR A 62 -7.76 -3.04 -6.79
CA THR A 62 -6.53 -3.82 -6.78
C THR A 62 -6.57 -4.94 -5.74
N SER A 63 -7.14 -4.70 -4.55
CA SER A 63 -7.23 -5.68 -3.48
C SER A 63 -8.17 -6.85 -3.81
N VAL A 64 -9.23 -6.62 -4.60
CA VAL A 64 -10.09 -7.71 -5.09
C VAL A 64 -9.28 -8.75 -5.86
N ILE A 65 -8.42 -8.31 -6.77
CA ILE A 65 -7.59 -9.22 -7.58
C ILE A 65 -6.56 -9.95 -6.70
N ALA A 66 -5.90 -9.22 -5.80
CA ALA A 66 -4.86 -9.77 -4.93
C ALA A 66 -5.43 -10.78 -3.91
N THR A 67 -6.60 -10.47 -3.31
CA THR A 67 -7.26 -11.36 -2.34
C THR A 67 -7.58 -12.72 -2.93
N LEU A 68 -8.01 -12.79 -4.20
CA LEU A 68 -8.30 -14.06 -4.85
C LEU A 68 -7.06 -14.96 -4.90
N LYS A 69 -5.88 -14.41 -5.19
CA LYS A 69 -4.62 -15.15 -5.20
C LYS A 69 -4.26 -15.67 -3.79
N HIS A 70 -4.29 -14.80 -2.77
CA HIS A 70 -3.95 -15.18 -1.39
C HIS A 70 -4.96 -16.13 -0.74
N ARG A 71 -6.24 -16.06 -1.16
CA ARG A 71 -7.26 -17.02 -0.77
C ARG A 71 -6.90 -18.44 -1.21
N ASP A 72 -6.47 -18.59 -2.47
CA ASP A 72 -6.12 -19.90 -3.04
C ASP A 72 -4.86 -20.50 -2.38
N LEU A 73 -3.97 -19.64 -1.85
CA LEU A 73 -2.81 -20.01 -1.06
C LEU A 73 -3.13 -20.31 0.42
N GLY A 74 -4.40 -20.18 0.84
CA GLY A 74 -4.80 -20.42 2.23
C GLY A 74 -4.29 -19.39 3.25
N GLN A 75 -3.80 -18.24 2.82
CA GLN A 75 -3.15 -17.22 3.63
C GLN A 75 -4.14 -16.20 4.25
N VAL A 76 -5.44 -16.45 4.25
CA VAL A 76 -6.45 -15.53 4.78
C VAL A 76 -7.02 -16.05 6.08
N ASP A 77 -6.92 -15.27 7.16
CA ASP A 77 -7.72 -15.48 8.38
C ASP A 77 -9.02 -14.68 8.28
N TYR A 78 -10.07 -15.34 7.79
CA TYR A 78 -11.39 -14.72 7.62
C TYR A 78 -11.98 -14.21 8.92
N LYS A 79 -11.69 -14.88 10.06
CA LYS A 79 -12.21 -14.48 11.36
C LYS A 79 -11.62 -13.15 11.78
N LEU A 80 -10.30 -13.00 11.66
CA LEU A 80 -9.61 -11.74 11.94
C LEU A 80 -10.08 -10.64 10.99
N GLY A 81 -10.10 -10.90 9.67
CA GLY A 81 -10.52 -9.95 8.66
C GLY A 81 -11.94 -9.42 8.90
N VAL A 82 -12.91 -10.31 9.16
CA VAL A 82 -14.32 -9.90 9.44
C VAL A 82 -14.41 -9.07 10.73
N LEU A 83 -13.69 -9.44 11.79
CA LEU A 83 -13.68 -8.65 13.03
C LEU A 83 -13.09 -7.24 12.81
N MET A 84 -12.09 -7.12 11.94
CA MET A 84 -11.47 -5.84 11.64
C MET A 84 -12.39 -4.92 10.83
N ILE A 85 -13.25 -5.43 9.95
CA ILE A 85 -14.14 -4.61 9.11
C ILE A 85 -14.95 -3.59 9.93
N ALA A 86 -15.46 -3.97 11.09
CA ALA A 86 -16.23 -3.06 11.93
C ALA A 86 -15.39 -1.89 12.46
N GLY A 87 -14.18 -2.18 12.97
CA GLY A 87 -13.26 -1.15 13.46
C GLY A 87 -12.79 -0.23 12.35
N THR A 88 -12.36 -0.79 11.21
CA THR A 88 -11.88 -0.01 10.07
C THR A 88 -12.98 0.84 9.43
N THR A 89 -14.20 0.32 9.31
CA THR A 89 -15.34 1.10 8.79
C THR A 89 -15.60 2.35 9.64
N LEU A 90 -15.63 2.20 10.97
CA LEU A 90 -15.76 3.33 11.89
C LEU A 90 -14.57 4.30 11.77
N GLY A 91 -13.36 3.76 11.68
CA GLY A 91 -12.15 4.58 11.48
C GLY A 91 -12.21 5.38 10.19
N ILE A 92 -12.56 4.76 9.06
CA ILE A 92 -12.69 5.42 7.76
C ILE A 92 -13.72 6.54 7.80
N GLU A 93 -14.89 6.31 8.41
CA GLU A 93 -15.92 7.35 8.54
C GLU A 93 -15.41 8.55 9.36
N VAL A 94 -14.69 8.29 10.45
CA VAL A 94 -14.07 9.38 11.25
C VAL A 94 -12.98 10.07 10.43
N GLY A 95 -12.10 9.35 9.74
CA GLY A 95 -11.07 9.91 8.88
C GLY A 95 -11.65 10.77 7.77
N LYS A 96 -12.71 10.30 7.09
CA LYS A 96 -13.46 11.06 6.09
C LYS A 96 -13.99 12.37 6.68
N ARG A 97 -14.67 12.33 7.84
CA ARG A 97 -15.21 13.53 8.49
C ARG A 97 -14.11 14.54 8.81
N ILE A 98 -12.94 14.07 9.23
CA ILE A 98 -11.78 14.94 9.47
C ILE A 98 -11.36 15.62 8.15
N VAL A 99 -11.23 14.87 7.02
CA VAL A 99 -10.88 15.45 5.72
C VAL A 99 -11.89 16.53 5.31
N PHE A 100 -13.20 16.23 5.38
CA PHE A 100 -14.24 17.18 5.01
C PHE A 100 -14.24 18.41 5.91
N PHE A 101 -14.05 18.24 7.22
CA PHE A 101 -13.92 19.36 8.13
C PHE A 101 -12.70 20.24 7.80
N LEU A 102 -11.55 19.61 7.53
CA LEU A 102 -10.35 20.34 7.14
C LEU A 102 -10.49 21.03 5.77
N GLU A 103 -11.26 20.48 4.84
CA GLU A 103 -11.61 21.18 3.59
C GLU A 103 -12.39 22.47 3.83
N THR A 104 -13.32 22.49 4.79
CA THR A 104 -14.05 23.73 5.13
C THR A 104 -13.13 24.83 5.68
N LEU A 105 -11.99 24.43 6.25
CA LEU A 105 -10.96 25.35 6.76
C LEU A 105 -9.88 25.67 5.70
N GLY A 106 -9.94 25.06 4.52
CA GLY A 106 -8.89 25.19 3.49
C GLY A 106 -7.56 24.52 3.86
N LEU A 107 -7.52 23.65 4.89
CA LEU A 107 -6.30 23.05 5.44
C LEU A 107 -6.11 21.57 5.06
N ALA A 108 -7.10 20.93 4.40
CA ALA A 108 -7.06 19.50 4.14
C ALA A 108 -5.82 19.08 3.32
N GLY A 109 -5.52 19.81 2.25
CA GLY A 109 -4.35 19.52 1.40
C GLY A 109 -3.06 19.53 2.20
N SER A 110 -2.80 20.60 2.96
CA SER A 110 -1.56 20.76 3.73
C SER A 110 -1.42 19.71 4.84
N ILE A 111 -2.47 19.45 5.61
CA ILE A 111 -2.40 18.48 6.70
C ILE A 111 -2.22 17.05 6.16
N ILE A 112 -2.92 16.67 5.09
CA ILE A 112 -2.73 15.38 4.42
C ILE A 112 -1.31 15.29 3.87
N SER A 113 -0.80 16.32 3.18
CA SER A 113 0.56 16.35 2.65
C SER A 113 1.61 16.17 3.75
N VAL A 114 1.52 16.94 4.85
CA VAL A 114 2.44 16.81 5.99
C VAL A 114 2.38 15.40 6.59
N THR A 115 1.20 14.83 6.73
CA THR A 115 1.04 13.45 7.23
C THR A 115 1.71 12.45 6.29
N TYR A 116 1.59 12.63 4.97
CA TYR A 116 2.30 11.80 3.98
C TYR A 116 3.82 11.97 4.07
N VAL A 117 4.31 13.19 4.24
CA VAL A 117 5.76 13.46 4.40
C VAL A 117 6.31 12.67 5.60
N VAL A 118 5.64 12.75 6.74
CA VAL A 118 6.06 12.04 7.96
C VAL A 118 5.96 10.52 7.76
N LEU A 119 4.89 10.04 7.17
CA LEU A 119 4.61 8.62 7.02
C LEU A 119 5.53 7.97 5.99
N LEU A 120 5.60 8.52 4.76
CA LEU A 120 6.48 8.01 3.70
C LEU A 120 7.96 8.20 4.06
N GLY A 121 8.31 9.34 4.68
CA GLY A 121 9.66 9.61 5.17
C GLY A 121 10.06 8.63 6.26
N GLY A 122 9.22 8.43 7.27
CA GLY A 122 9.49 7.51 8.38
C GLY A 122 9.63 6.06 7.91
N ILE A 123 8.68 5.57 7.10
CA ILE A 123 8.76 4.20 6.57
C ILE A 123 9.91 4.06 5.58
N GLY A 124 10.12 5.04 4.70
CA GLY A 124 11.22 5.03 3.75
C GLY A 124 12.60 5.00 4.42
N LEU A 125 12.79 5.77 5.50
CA LEU A 125 14.00 5.72 6.31
C LEU A 125 14.17 4.36 6.99
N PHE A 126 13.10 3.82 7.58
CA PHE A 126 13.13 2.53 8.24
C PHE A 126 13.51 1.40 7.27
N VAL A 127 12.81 1.30 6.13
CA VAL A 127 13.09 0.27 5.11
C VAL A 127 14.48 0.42 4.50
N THR A 128 14.92 1.66 4.23
CA THR A 128 16.27 1.90 3.69
C THR A 128 17.35 1.55 4.72
N TYR A 129 17.13 1.89 5.99
CA TYR A 129 18.05 1.58 7.07
C TYR A 129 18.20 0.05 7.28
N GLU A 130 17.07 -0.66 7.35
CA GLU A 130 17.02 -2.13 7.45
C GLU A 130 17.74 -2.78 6.27
N ALA A 131 17.48 -2.32 5.04
CA ALA A 131 18.08 -2.87 3.84
C ALA A 131 19.61 -2.61 3.73
N ILE A 132 20.12 -1.53 4.33
CA ILE A 132 21.57 -1.20 4.33
C ILE A 132 22.32 -1.94 5.43
N GLN A 133 21.69 -2.18 6.59
CA GLN A 133 22.38 -2.87 7.71
C GLN A 133 22.61 -4.36 7.46
N GLY A 134 21.97 -4.96 6.45
CA GLY A 134 22.10 -6.40 6.14
C GLY A 134 21.52 -7.27 7.25
N ASP A 135 20.64 -8.05 6.87
CA ASP A 135 20.04 -9.29 7.36
C ASP A 135 20.50 -9.87 8.71
N ASP A 136 20.32 -9.14 9.82
CA ASP A 136 20.50 -9.71 11.16
C ASP A 136 19.21 -9.67 12.00
N GLY A 137 18.04 -9.51 11.39
CA GLY A 137 16.80 -9.56 12.16
C GLY A 137 15.54 -9.13 11.42
N GLY A 138 14.85 -10.08 10.82
CA GLY A 138 13.43 -9.93 10.47
C GLY A 138 13.14 -9.49 9.04
N GLY A 139 13.81 -10.07 8.07
CA GLY A 139 13.38 -10.00 6.67
C GLY A 139 11.97 -10.55 6.52
N VAL A 140 11.10 -9.77 5.88
CA VAL A 140 9.76 -10.22 5.50
C VAL A 140 9.92 -11.14 4.29
N ASP A 141 10.32 -12.39 4.53
CA ASP A 141 10.35 -13.42 3.51
C ASP A 141 8.91 -13.76 3.13
N HIS A 142 8.47 -13.30 1.98
CA HIS A 142 7.13 -13.57 1.46
C HIS A 142 6.94 -15.01 0.95
N GLU A 143 7.98 -15.84 0.96
CA GLU A 143 7.93 -17.25 0.53
C GLU A 143 7.90 -18.25 1.70
N ALA A 144 7.27 -17.93 2.84
CA ALA A 144 6.96 -18.97 3.79
C ALA A 144 5.83 -19.85 3.25
N GLU A 145 6.16 -21.11 2.95
CA GLU A 145 5.20 -22.15 2.56
C GLU A 145 4.03 -22.19 3.57
N ALA A 146 2.83 -22.43 3.07
CA ALA A 146 1.57 -22.37 3.84
C ALA A 146 1.48 -23.36 5.01
N ASP A 147 2.48 -24.25 5.18
CA ASP A 147 2.54 -25.31 6.19
C ASP A 147 3.62 -25.07 7.27
N ALA A 148 4.28 -23.91 7.30
CA ALA A 148 5.23 -23.61 8.37
C ALA A 148 4.49 -23.49 9.71
N GLU A 149 4.68 -24.43 10.62
CA GLU A 149 4.39 -24.27 12.04
C GLU A 149 5.19 -23.02 12.51
N VAL A 150 4.47 -22.02 12.97
CA VAL A 150 5.06 -20.74 13.44
C VAL A 150 5.89 -21.05 14.66
N ASP A 151 7.21 -21.04 14.49
CA ASP A 151 8.11 -21.14 15.64
C ASP A 151 7.85 -19.93 16.55
N ALA A 152 7.62 -20.19 17.82
CA ALA A 152 7.29 -19.17 18.82
C ALA A 152 8.43 -18.13 19.02
N GLU A 153 9.59 -18.34 18.40
CA GLU A 153 10.73 -17.43 18.43
C GLU A 153 10.59 -16.26 17.44
N GLU A 154 9.79 -16.38 16.37
CA GLU A 154 9.61 -15.32 15.36
C GLU A 154 8.64 -14.20 15.75
N ILE A 155 7.87 -14.38 16.83
CA ILE A 155 6.92 -13.35 17.26
C ILE A 155 7.65 -12.18 17.93
N PRO A 156 7.49 -10.93 17.45
CA PRO A 156 8.14 -9.76 18.05
C PRO A 156 7.85 -9.62 19.55
N ASP A 157 8.82 -9.20 20.34
CA ASP A 157 8.69 -9.04 21.79
C ASP A 157 7.56 -8.07 22.18
N ILE A 158 7.31 -7.08 21.33
CA ILE A 158 6.18 -6.14 21.50
C ILE A 158 4.85 -6.90 21.42
N ALA A 159 4.69 -7.78 20.44
CA ALA A 159 3.48 -8.59 20.30
C ALA A 159 3.33 -9.55 21.49
N LYS A 160 4.40 -10.20 21.96
CA LYS A 160 4.41 -11.04 23.16
C LYS A 160 3.94 -10.26 24.39
N LYS A 161 4.44 -9.04 24.58
CA LYS A 161 4.04 -8.15 25.66
C LYS A 161 2.57 -7.73 25.58
N ILE A 162 2.08 -7.41 24.37
CA ILE A 162 0.68 -7.03 24.14
C ILE A 162 -0.25 -8.23 24.40
N GLN A 163 0.11 -9.42 23.94
CA GLN A 163 -0.63 -10.66 24.18
C GLN A 163 -0.69 -11.04 25.68
N SER A 164 0.26 -10.55 26.50
CA SER A 164 0.22 -10.76 27.95
C SER A 164 -0.93 -10.01 28.64
N TYR A 165 -1.45 -8.94 28.03
CA TYR A 165 -2.62 -8.21 28.52
C TYR A 165 -3.92 -8.92 28.09
N ARG A 166 -4.40 -9.83 28.92
CA ARG A 166 -5.63 -10.62 28.66
C ARG A 166 -6.89 -9.84 29.04
N VAL A 167 -7.37 -8.99 28.14
CA VAL A 167 -8.64 -8.27 28.31
C VAL A 167 -9.75 -9.03 27.59
N PRO A 168 -10.73 -9.61 28.31
CA PRO A 168 -11.82 -10.34 27.67
C PRO A 168 -12.73 -9.41 26.82
N PRO A 169 -13.35 -9.92 25.74
CA PRO A 169 -13.28 -11.29 25.24
C PRO A 169 -11.99 -11.58 24.46
N MET A 170 -11.44 -12.78 24.68
CA MET A 170 -10.27 -13.28 23.98
C MET A 170 -10.70 -14.02 22.71
N ILE A 171 -10.04 -13.73 21.61
CA ILE A 171 -10.27 -14.33 20.29
C ILE A 171 -9.07 -15.20 19.93
N SER A 172 -9.32 -16.48 19.70
CA SER A 172 -8.31 -17.38 19.14
C SER A 172 -8.29 -17.25 17.62
N LEU A 173 -7.12 -16.93 17.09
CA LEU A 173 -6.82 -16.77 15.67
C LEU A 173 -6.10 -18.02 15.12
N ARG A 174 -5.86 -18.06 13.82
CA ARG A 174 -5.06 -19.09 13.16
C ARG A 174 -3.65 -19.11 13.77
N GLY A 175 -3.03 -20.30 13.88
CA GLY A 175 -1.71 -20.46 14.51
C GLY A 175 -1.72 -20.47 16.04
N GLY A 176 -2.89 -20.64 16.70
CA GLY A 176 -2.98 -20.73 18.17
C GLY A 176 -2.83 -19.40 18.93
N ILE A 177 -2.74 -18.29 18.21
CA ILE A 177 -2.61 -16.94 18.78
C ILE A 177 -3.94 -16.54 19.42
N SER A 178 -3.89 -16.04 20.66
CA SER A 178 -5.07 -15.58 21.38
C SER A 178 -4.93 -14.10 21.73
N VAL A 179 -5.79 -13.25 21.16
CA VAL A 179 -5.70 -11.79 21.27
C VAL A 179 -7.04 -11.21 21.76
N SER A 180 -6.98 -10.11 22.50
CA SER A 180 -8.18 -9.38 22.93
C SER A 180 -8.93 -8.80 21.72
N LEU A 181 -10.25 -8.95 21.70
CA LEU A 181 -11.12 -8.32 20.69
C LEU A 181 -10.93 -6.81 20.65
N TRP A 182 -10.75 -6.17 21.80
CA TRP A 182 -10.56 -4.73 21.89
C TRP A 182 -9.26 -4.27 21.22
N MET A 183 -8.21 -5.11 21.27
CA MET A 183 -6.95 -4.85 20.55
C MET A 183 -7.14 -4.92 19.05
N ILE A 184 -7.83 -5.96 18.56
CA ILE A 184 -8.16 -6.11 17.15
C ILE A 184 -8.96 -4.89 16.66
N LEU A 185 -10.01 -4.51 17.38
CA LEU A 185 -10.85 -3.36 17.04
C LEU A 185 -10.09 -2.03 17.12
N GLY A 186 -9.20 -1.86 18.11
CA GLY A 186 -8.37 -0.68 18.27
C GLY A 186 -7.38 -0.51 17.11
N VAL A 187 -6.67 -1.58 16.74
CA VAL A 187 -5.78 -1.58 15.56
C VAL A 187 -6.57 -1.32 14.28
N ALA A 188 -7.72 -1.99 14.12
CA ALA A 188 -8.59 -1.81 12.98
C ALA A 188 -9.10 -0.37 12.86
N PHE A 189 -9.55 0.23 13.97
CA PHE A 189 -10.00 1.61 14.01
C PHE A 189 -8.89 2.59 13.66
N ALA A 190 -7.71 2.45 14.27
CA ALA A 190 -6.58 3.35 14.03
C ALA A 190 -6.11 3.29 12.56
N THR A 191 -5.96 2.08 12.01
CA THR A 191 -5.58 1.90 10.60
C THR A 191 -6.69 2.34 9.65
N GLY A 192 -7.96 2.12 10.00
CA GLY A 192 -9.11 2.61 9.26
C GLY A 192 -9.19 4.13 9.25
N LEU A 193 -8.90 4.80 10.38
CA LEU A 193 -8.85 6.27 10.47
C LEU A 193 -7.80 6.83 9.51
N LEU A 194 -6.58 6.27 9.55
CA LEU A 194 -5.51 6.67 8.62
C LEU A 194 -5.89 6.35 7.17
N SER A 195 -6.52 5.21 6.91
CA SER A 195 -7.02 4.85 5.58
C SER A 195 -8.04 5.86 5.05
N GLY A 196 -9.05 6.20 5.85
CA GLY A 196 -10.08 7.18 5.51
C GLY A 196 -9.55 8.61 5.39
N PHE A 197 -8.47 8.93 6.12
CA PHE A 197 -7.84 10.25 6.09
C PHE A 197 -6.85 10.40 4.92
N LEU A 198 -6.08 9.35 4.61
CA LEU A 198 -5.03 9.39 3.59
C LEU A 198 -5.44 8.77 2.24
N GLY A 199 -6.44 7.91 2.21
CA GLY A 199 -6.84 7.22 0.97
C GLY A 199 -5.96 6.03 0.58
N VAL A 200 -5.17 5.50 1.51
CA VAL A 200 -4.18 4.44 1.24
C VAL A 200 -4.70 3.00 1.44
N GLY A 201 -5.96 2.82 1.78
CA GLY A 201 -6.52 1.50 2.09
C GLY A 201 -6.00 0.87 3.39
N GLY A 202 -4.96 1.42 3.99
CA GLY A 202 -4.40 1.01 5.28
C GLY A 202 -3.38 -0.13 5.21
N GLY A 203 -3.23 -0.83 4.09
CA GLY A 203 -2.43 -2.05 3.97
C GLY A 203 -0.99 -1.92 4.46
N PHE A 204 -0.28 -0.92 3.99
CA PHE A 204 1.12 -0.73 4.35
C PHE A 204 1.36 -0.30 5.83
N ILE A 205 0.30 0.13 6.54
CA ILE A 205 0.33 0.41 7.98
C ILE A 205 -0.23 -0.78 8.77
N ARG A 206 -1.29 -1.40 8.25
CA ARG A 206 -2.01 -2.47 8.94
C ARG A 206 -1.21 -3.76 8.97
N MET A 207 -0.55 -4.11 7.88
CA MET A 207 0.27 -5.32 7.82
C MET A 207 1.38 -5.30 8.90
N PRO A 208 2.22 -4.25 9.05
CA PRO A 208 3.11 -4.15 10.19
C PRO A 208 2.39 -4.18 11.54
N ALA A 209 1.23 -3.55 11.66
CA ALA A 209 0.45 -3.58 12.91
C ALA A 209 -0.05 -5.00 13.25
N LEU A 210 -0.49 -5.78 12.27
CA LEU A 210 -0.88 -7.18 12.46
C LEU A 210 0.30 -8.04 12.92
N PHE A 211 1.47 -7.84 12.34
CA PHE A 211 2.68 -8.58 12.70
C PHE A 211 3.24 -8.13 14.05
N TYR A 212 3.57 -6.84 14.22
CA TYR A 212 4.26 -6.34 15.41
C TYR A 212 3.36 -6.18 16.64
N LEU A 213 2.06 -5.89 16.48
CA LEU A 213 1.16 -5.66 17.62
C LEU A 213 0.29 -6.88 17.95
N ILE A 214 -0.16 -7.61 16.95
CA ILE A 214 -1.03 -8.78 17.13
C ILE A 214 -0.21 -10.08 17.12
N GLY A 215 0.91 -10.12 16.38
CA GLY A 215 1.78 -11.29 16.27
C GLY A 215 1.27 -12.30 15.23
N VAL A 216 0.54 -11.83 14.22
CA VAL A 216 0.08 -12.67 13.10
C VAL A 216 1.25 -12.89 12.14
N PRO A 217 1.53 -14.13 11.70
CA PRO A 217 2.57 -14.39 10.70
C PRO A 217 2.38 -13.57 9.44
N VAL A 218 3.50 -13.13 8.84
CA VAL A 218 3.49 -12.20 7.71
C VAL A 218 2.61 -12.67 6.55
N PRO A 219 2.68 -13.93 6.06
CA PRO A 219 1.83 -14.37 4.95
C PRO A 219 0.34 -14.27 5.27
N ILE A 220 -0.05 -14.62 6.52
CA ILE A 220 -1.44 -14.53 6.99
C ILE A 220 -1.85 -13.07 7.19
N ALA A 221 -0.93 -12.23 7.68
CA ALA A 221 -1.18 -10.79 7.84
C ALA A 221 -1.46 -10.14 6.49
N VAL A 222 -0.64 -10.39 5.45
CA VAL A 222 -0.83 -9.87 4.09
C VAL A 222 -2.15 -10.35 3.48
N GLY A 223 -2.42 -11.65 3.49
CA GLY A 223 -3.65 -12.19 2.91
C GLY A 223 -4.92 -11.69 3.62
N THR A 224 -4.87 -11.60 4.96
CA THR A 224 -5.99 -11.10 5.77
C THR A 224 -6.21 -9.61 5.57
N ASP A 225 -5.12 -8.83 5.46
CA ASP A 225 -5.19 -7.41 5.18
C ASP A 225 -5.81 -7.12 3.81
N LEU A 226 -5.35 -7.81 2.76
CA LEU A 226 -5.93 -7.69 1.42
C LEU A 226 -7.42 -8.04 1.39
N PHE A 227 -7.82 -9.11 2.09
CA PHE A 227 -9.23 -9.48 2.24
C PHE A 227 -10.03 -8.37 2.94
N GLU A 228 -9.50 -7.82 4.01
CA GLU A 228 -10.15 -6.74 4.76
C GLU A 228 -10.28 -5.47 3.92
N ILE A 229 -9.23 -5.11 3.14
CA ILE A 229 -9.24 -3.94 2.26
C ILE A 229 -10.34 -4.02 1.18
N VAL A 230 -10.70 -5.20 0.71
CA VAL A 230 -11.85 -5.34 -0.20
C VAL A 230 -13.11 -4.73 0.42
N PHE A 231 -13.33 -4.95 1.70
CA PHE A 231 -14.50 -4.39 2.39
C PHE A 231 -14.27 -2.94 2.81
N SER A 232 -13.18 -2.65 3.49
CA SER A 232 -12.91 -1.30 3.98
C SER A 232 -12.67 -0.31 2.84
N GLY A 233 -11.92 -0.69 1.81
CA GLY A 233 -11.72 0.12 0.61
C GLY A 233 -13.02 0.32 -0.18
N GLY A 234 -13.84 -0.75 -0.31
CA GLY A 234 -15.16 -0.67 -0.94
C GLY A 234 -16.11 0.26 -0.18
N ILE A 235 -16.23 0.10 1.13
CA ILE A 235 -17.05 0.97 1.99
C ILE A 235 -16.50 2.40 1.97
N GLY A 236 -15.19 2.56 2.11
CA GLY A 236 -14.55 3.88 2.11
C GLY A 236 -14.76 4.62 0.79
N SER A 237 -14.53 3.95 -0.35
CA SER A 237 -14.78 4.54 -1.66
C SER A 237 -16.25 4.91 -1.85
N PHE A 238 -17.18 4.07 -1.40
CA PHE A 238 -18.62 4.36 -1.43
C PHE A 238 -18.97 5.59 -0.59
N LEU A 239 -18.46 5.67 0.65
CA LEU A 239 -18.69 6.81 1.53
C LEU A 239 -18.17 8.12 0.93
N TYR A 240 -17.01 8.10 0.27
CA TYR A 240 -16.48 9.27 -0.44
C TYR A 240 -17.26 9.57 -1.72
N ALA A 241 -17.70 8.54 -2.47
CA ALA A 241 -18.47 8.71 -3.70
C ALA A 241 -19.82 9.38 -3.46
N MET A 242 -20.47 9.11 -2.32
CA MET A 242 -21.73 9.77 -1.93
C MET A 242 -21.61 11.30 -1.85
N ASP A 243 -20.42 11.81 -1.55
CA ASP A 243 -20.13 13.24 -1.45
C ASP A 243 -19.30 13.76 -2.64
N GLY A 244 -19.28 13.02 -3.76
CA GLY A 244 -18.55 13.40 -4.97
C GLY A 244 -17.02 13.33 -4.83
N GLY A 245 -16.53 12.53 -3.89
CA GLY A 245 -15.09 12.35 -3.61
C GLY A 245 -14.44 11.22 -4.43
N VAL A 246 -15.10 10.62 -5.42
CA VAL A 246 -14.50 9.61 -6.30
C VAL A 246 -14.68 10.05 -7.75
N ASP A 247 -13.59 10.07 -8.50
CA ASP A 247 -13.59 10.36 -9.93
C ASP A 247 -13.23 9.12 -10.73
N LEU A 248 -14.23 8.56 -11.42
CA LEU A 248 -14.05 7.36 -12.24
C LEU A 248 -13.17 7.61 -13.46
N SER A 249 -13.04 8.85 -13.93
CA SER A 249 -12.14 9.20 -15.03
C SER A 249 -10.67 9.07 -14.64
N ILE A 250 -10.36 9.10 -13.34
CA ILE A 250 -9.05 8.83 -12.74
C ILE A 250 -8.91 7.33 -12.42
N VAL A 251 -9.89 6.78 -11.69
CA VAL A 251 -9.82 5.43 -11.12
C VAL A 251 -9.79 4.36 -12.19
N ALA A 252 -10.64 4.45 -13.22
CA ALA A 252 -10.73 3.41 -14.24
C ALA A 252 -9.44 3.24 -15.07
N PRO A 253 -8.79 4.33 -15.56
CA PRO A 253 -7.50 4.19 -16.24
C PRO A 253 -6.37 3.69 -15.34
N LEU A 254 -6.32 4.15 -14.07
CA LEU A 254 -5.35 3.67 -13.08
C LEU A 254 -5.50 2.17 -12.86
N LEU A 255 -6.74 1.66 -12.68
CA LEU A 255 -7.01 0.24 -12.49
C LEU A 255 -6.66 -0.58 -13.73
N ALA A 256 -6.96 -0.08 -14.93
CA ALA A 256 -6.61 -0.75 -16.18
C ALA A 256 -5.08 -0.92 -16.31
N GLY A 257 -4.32 0.14 -16.04
CA GLY A 257 -2.86 0.08 -15.99
C GLY A 257 -2.33 -0.87 -14.90
N SER A 258 -2.89 -0.73 -13.70
CA SER A 258 -2.47 -1.54 -12.54
C SER A 258 -2.74 -3.04 -12.71
N ALA A 259 -3.85 -3.42 -13.34
CA ALA A 259 -4.16 -4.82 -13.62
C ALA A 259 -3.11 -5.50 -14.53
N LEU A 260 -2.56 -4.74 -15.48
CA LEU A 260 -1.45 -5.19 -16.32
C LEU A 260 -0.13 -5.21 -15.53
N GLY A 261 0.18 -4.12 -14.83
CA GLY A 261 1.39 -3.98 -14.05
C GLY A 261 1.54 -5.06 -12.96
N ALA A 262 0.45 -5.34 -12.23
CA ALA A 262 0.45 -6.34 -11.16
C ALA A 262 0.78 -7.75 -11.64
N ARG A 263 0.40 -8.11 -12.87
CA ARG A 263 0.80 -9.40 -13.46
C ARG A 263 2.32 -9.49 -13.68
N PHE A 264 2.92 -8.40 -14.16
CA PHE A 264 4.39 -8.34 -14.31
C PHE A 264 5.09 -8.35 -12.95
N GLY A 265 4.63 -7.52 -12.00
CA GLY A 265 5.19 -7.46 -10.67
C GLY A 265 5.13 -8.80 -9.93
N SER A 266 3.96 -9.46 -9.93
CA SER A 266 3.80 -10.76 -9.28
C SER A 266 4.55 -11.91 -9.96
N ALA A 267 4.84 -11.82 -11.26
CA ALA A 267 5.73 -12.78 -11.92
C ALA A 267 7.21 -12.52 -11.57
N ALA A 268 7.58 -11.29 -11.27
CA ALA A 268 8.93 -10.92 -10.89
C ALA A 268 9.31 -11.42 -9.49
N THR A 269 8.36 -11.58 -8.55
CA THR A 269 8.64 -12.07 -7.19
C THR A 269 9.25 -13.48 -7.14
N SER A 270 8.94 -14.32 -8.12
CA SER A 270 9.52 -15.67 -8.19
C SER A 270 10.92 -15.73 -8.83
N ILE A 271 11.43 -14.59 -9.31
CA ILE A 271 12.66 -14.54 -10.12
C ILE A 271 13.71 -13.63 -9.46
N VAL A 272 13.26 -12.55 -8.81
CA VAL A 272 14.12 -11.49 -8.28
C VAL A 272 14.11 -11.55 -6.76
N ASP A 273 15.30 -11.49 -6.16
CA ASP A 273 15.45 -11.39 -4.71
C ASP A 273 14.91 -10.04 -4.21
N GLU A 274 13.99 -10.08 -3.26
CA GLU A 274 13.41 -8.88 -2.64
C GLU A 274 14.46 -8.02 -1.96
N SER A 275 15.49 -8.62 -1.38
CA SER A 275 16.56 -7.92 -0.67
C SER A 275 17.27 -6.91 -1.58
N GLU A 276 17.47 -7.26 -2.85
CA GLU A 276 18.09 -6.37 -3.83
C GLU A 276 17.24 -5.12 -4.13
N ILE A 277 15.92 -5.24 -4.03
CA ILE A 277 14.98 -4.15 -4.41
C ILE A 277 14.47 -3.37 -3.19
N LYS A 278 14.58 -3.89 -1.97
CA LYS A 278 14.18 -3.19 -0.73
C LYS A 278 14.78 -1.79 -0.62
N VAL A 279 16.06 -1.63 -0.94
CA VAL A 279 16.74 -0.32 -0.91
C VAL A 279 16.05 0.67 -1.85
N TYR A 280 15.78 0.25 -3.08
CA TYR A 280 15.13 1.10 -4.08
C TYR A 280 13.70 1.44 -3.69
N PHE A 281 13.00 0.51 -3.05
CA PHE A 281 11.66 0.75 -2.49
C PHE A 281 11.70 1.81 -1.39
N GLY A 282 12.63 1.69 -0.44
CA GLY A 282 12.85 2.69 0.59
C GLY A 282 13.18 4.08 0.00
N LEU A 283 14.08 4.12 -0.98
CA LEU A 283 14.41 5.36 -1.69
C LEU A 283 13.22 5.96 -2.45
N MET A 284 12.35 5.13 -3.02
CA MET A 284 11.11 5.58 -3.66
C MET A 284 10.17 6.24 -2.65
N LEU A 285 10.00 5.65 -1.47
CA LEU A 285 9.19 6.25 -0.40
C LEU A 285 9.77 7.59 0.04
N LEU A 286 11.09 7.67 0.20
CA LEU A 286 11.79 8.92 0.51
C LEU A 286 11.62 9.95 -0.62
N GLY A 287 11.76 9.53 -1.89
CA GLY A 287 11.51 10.37 -3.05
C GLY A 287 10.07 10.90 -3.08
N GLY A 288 9.09 10.05 -2.77
CA GLY A 288 7.70 10.44 -2.63
C GLY A 288 7.47 11.44 -1.48
N SER A 289 8.11 11.21 -0.32
CA SER A 289 8.08 12.13 0.82
C SER A 289 8.64 13.50 0.44
N VAL A 290 9.81 13.54 -0.18
CA VAL A 290 10.47 14.78 -0.65
C VAL A 290 9.61 15.49 -1.70
N ALA A 291 9.03 14.75 -2.64
CA ALA A 291 8.15 15.32 -3.65
C ALA A 291 6.93 16.02 -3.03
N VAL A 292 6.26 15.36 -2.08
CA VAL A 292 5.12 15.97 -1.39
C VAL A 292 5.56 17.19 -0.57
N ALA A 293 6.71 17.15 0.09
CA ALA A 293 7.27 18.29 0.81
C ALA A 293 7.56 19.47 -0.12
N ILE A 294 8.17 19.22 -1.28
CA ILE A 294 8.45 20.25 -2.30
C ILE A 294 7.15 20.89 -2.79
N ARG A 295 6.12 20.08 -3.05
CA ARG A 295 4.81 20.61 -3.46
C ARG A 295 4.21 21.53 -2.39
N GLU A 296 4.27 21.12 -1.12
CA GLU A 296 3.73 21.94 -0.02
C GLU A 296 4.48 23.26 0.11
N LEU A 297 5.81 23.24 -0.02
CA LEU A 297 6.62 24.46 -0.08
C LEU A 297 6.26 25.31 -1.30
N GLY A 298 6.02 24.69 -2.47
CA GLY A 298 5.58 25.38 -3.69
C GLY A 298 4.26 26.11 -3.50
N SER A 299 3.32 25.46 -2.84
CA SER A 299 2.03 26.06 -2.48
C SER A 299 2.19 27.24 -1.51
N TYR A 300 3.08 27.13 -0.51
CA TYR A 300 3.33 28.18 0.46
C TYR A 300 4.03 29.40 -0.15
N PHE A 301 4.99 29.19 -1.06
CA PHE A 301 5.75 30.27 -1.72
C PHE A 301 5.15 30.73 -3.06
N GLU A 302 3.99 30.19 -3.46
CA GLU A 302 3.32 30.45 -4.74
C GLU A 302 4.23 30.22 -5.97
N MET A 303 5.06 29.14 -5.94
CA MET A 303 6.02 28.80 -6.97
C MET A 303 5.55 27.59 -7.81
N PRO A 304 4.87 27.78 -8.98
CA PRO A 304 4.33 26.67 -9.79
C PRO A 304 5.40 25.70 -10.33
N VAL A 305 6.65 26.14 -10.41
CA VAL A 305 7.77 25.27 -10.83
C VAL A 305 7.96 24.11 -9.87
N LEU A 306 7.72 24.30 -8.56
CA LEU A 306 7.87 23.27 -7.54
C LEU A 306 6.79 22.17 -7.68
N ASP A 307 5.61 22.49 -8.18
CA ASP A 307 4.57 21.48 -8.48
C ASP A 307 5.05 20.55 -9.61
N THR A 308 5.67 21.11 -10.65
CA THR A 308 6.24 20.32 -11.75
C THR A 308 7.39 19.42 -11.25
N VAL A 309 8.30 19.98 -10.44
CA VAL A 309 9.42 19.21 -9.84
C VAL A 309 8.89 18.08 -8.98
N SER A 310 7.88 18.33 -8.15
CA SER A 310 7.22 17.35 -7.30
C SER A 310 6.61 16.20 -8.14
N LEU A 311 5.88 16.53 -9.20
CA LEU A 311 5.27 15.54 -10.09
C LEU A 311 6.34 14.67 -10.79
N VAL A 312 7.41 15.29 -11.28
CA VAL A 312 8.53 14.56 -11.91
C VAL A 312 9.21 13.63 -10.89
N LEU A 313 9.37 14.05 -9.64
CA LEU A 313 9.96 13.22 -8.59
C LEU A 313 9.07 12.01 -8.25
N ILE A 314 7.75 12.19 -8.10
CA ILE A 314 6.83 11.06 -7.81
C ILE A 314 6.81 10.06 -8.97
N LEU A 315 6.59 10.54 -10.20
CA LEU A 315 6.52 9.67 -11.37
C LEU A 315 7.89 9.05 -11.68
N GLY A 316 8.95 9.83 -11.53
CA GLY A 316 10.33 9.39 -11.76
C GLY A 316 10.77 8.32 -10.75
N SER A 317 10.45 8.47 -9.47
CA SER A 317 10.77 7.45 -8.47
C SER A 317 10.00 6.15 -8.70
N ALA A 318 8.70 6.23 -9.03
CA ALA A 318 7.90 5.06 -9.39
C ALA A 318 8.43 4.38 -10.66
N LEU A 319 8.79 5.15 -11.67
CA LEU A 319 9.37 4.63 -12.93
C LEU A 319 10.72 3.95 -12.69
N LEU A 320 11.58 4.56 -11.86
CA LEU A 320 12.90 4.02 -11.54
C LEU A 320 12.78 2.66 -10.87
N VAL A 321 11.97 2.55 -9.82
CA VAL A 321 11.84 1.29 -9.08
C VAL A 321 11.12 0.23 -9.91
N SER A 322 10.03 0.58 -10.60
CA SER A 322 9.37 -0.36 -11.52
C SER A 322 10.30 -0.82 -12.64
N GLY A 323 11.13 0.09 -13.17
CA GLY A 323 12.14 -0.23 -14.17
C GLY A 323 13.23 -1.18 -13.64
N MET A 324 13.64 -1.00 -12.35
CA MET A 324 14.58 -1.90 -11.69
C MET A 324 13.99 -3.32 -11.55
N VAL A 325 12.75 -3.44 -11.07
CA VAL A 325 12.06 -4.74 -10.96
C VAL A 325 12.03 -5.45 -12.31
N VAL A 326 11.66 -4.75 -13.38
CA VAL A 326 11.62 -5.33 -14.75
C VAL A 326 13.02 -5.68 -15.24
N TYR A 327 14.01 -4.82 -15.00
CA TYR A 327 15.39 -5.04 -15.43
C TYR A 327 15.99 -6.28 -14.72
N SER A 328 15.89 -6.36 -13.38
CA SER A 328 16.39 -7.50 -12.61
C SER A 328 15.72 -8.81 -13.05
N SER A 329 14.39 -8.79 -13.28
CA SER A 329 13.67 -9.94 -13.81
C SER A 329 14.21 -10.42 -15.17
N LEU A 330 14.51 -9.48 -16.08
CA LEU A 330 15.07 -9.81 -17.42
C LEU A 330 16.49 -10.36 -17.34
N VAL A 331 17.31 -9.85 -16.41
CA VAL A 331 18.67 -10.33 -16.18
C VAL A 331 18.67 -11.77 -15.67
N GLU A 332 17.85 -12.07 -14.66
CA GLU A 332 17.76 -13.42 -14.09
C GLU A 332 17.19 -14.43 -15.08
N LEU A 333 16.17 -14.07 -15.87
CA LEU A 333 15.67 -14.93 -16.95
C LEU A 333 16.76 -15.26 -18.00
N ARG A 334 17.64 -14.31 -18.32
CA ARG A 334 18.76 -14.56 -19.23
C ARG A 334 19.83 -15.46 -18.62
N ARG A 335 20.10 -15.34 -17.33
CA ARG A 335 21.05 -16.20 -16.60
C ARG A 335 20.53 -17.64 -16.53
N GLY A 336 19.24 -17.83 -16.17
CA GLY A 336 18.61 -19.16 -16.11
C GLY A 336 18.55 -19.89 -17.45
N SER A 337 18.33 -19.18 -18.56
CA SER A 337 18.34 -19.77 -19.90
C SER A 337 19.74 -20.18 -20.38
N GLY A 338 20.80 -19.54 -19.84
CA GLY A 338 22.19 -19.92 -20.15
C GLY A 338 22.68 -21.19 -19.46
N GLN A 339 22.12 -21.52 -18.27
CA GLN A 339 22.51 -22.73 -17.53
C GLN A 339 21.86 -24.02 -18.04
N GLN A 340 20.69 -23.95 -18.67
CA GLN A 340 20.03 -25.11 -19.25
C GLN A 340 20.70 -25.63 -20.56
N SER A 341 21.56 -24.81 -21.17
CA SER A 341 22.26 -25.19 -22.43
C SER A 341 23.61 -25.90 -22.23
N VAL A 342 24.02 -26.18 -20.98
CA VAL A 342 25.36 -26.73 -20.65
C VAL A 342 25.26 -28.07 -19.90
N THR A 343 24.24 -28.87 -20.09
CA THR A 343 24.29 -30.30 -19.76
C THR A 343 24.57 -31.08 -21.04
N PRO A 344 25.83 -31.57 -21.30
CA PRO A 344 26.07 -32.55 -22.32
C PRO A 344 25.59 -33.93 -21.83
N GLU A 345 24.98 -34.67 -22.73
CA GLU A 345 24.64 -36.10 -22.60
C GLU A 345 25.81 -36.97 -22.15
#